data_f3eccac337945904540bd5fa7267714b
#
_entry.id   f3eccac337945904540bd5fa7267714b
#
_cell.length_a   1.000
_cell.length_b   1.000
_cell.length_c   1.000
_cell.angle_alpha   90.00
_cell.angle_beta   90.00
_cell.angle_gamma   90.00
#
_symmetry.space_group_name_H-M   'P 1'
#
loop_
_entity.id
_entity.type
_entity.pdbx_description
1 polymer ?
#
loop_
_entity_poly.entity_id
_entity_poly.type
_entity_poly.pdbx_seq_one_letter_code
_entity_poly.pdbx_strand_id
1 'polypeptide(L)'
;LDAADAWIARAGAALPEEPEARIIPPDPPCVSDPILELDLAAAGVATILWATGYARDDGWLKVDAFDAEGRPRHHRGVSSEPGVYFLGLPWQSRRGSSFIWGVWHDAKFVADQIGIQRAYLAYRPDPAGETA
;
A
#
# COMPACT_ATOMS: atom_id res chain seq x y z
N LEU A 1 -4.46 19.27 -4.25
CA LEU A 1 -4.03 20.26 -5.24
C LEU A 1 -3.32 21.43 -4.56
N ASP A 2 -3.92 22.14 -3.58
CA ASP A 2 -3.36 23.34 -2.96
C ASP A 2 -1.94 23.18 -2.41
N ALA A 3 -1.65 22.04 -1.77
CA ALA A 3 -0.31 21.76 -1.26
C ALA A 3 0.72 21.56 -2.40
N ALA A 4 0.30 21.00 -3.52
CA ALA A 4 1.14 20.84 -4.70
C ALA A 4 1.41 22.20 -5.36
N ASP A 5 0.38 23.03 -5.53
CA ASP A 5 0.49 24.35 -6.10
C ASP A 5 1.37 25.27 -5.23
N ALA A 6 1.21 25.20 -3.91
CA ALA A 6 2.06 25.93 -2.98
C ALA A 6 3.54 25.47 -3.04
N TRP A 7 3.78 24.20 -3.30
CA TRP A 7 5.14 23.70 -3.51
C TRP A 7 5.73 24.19 -4.83
N ILE A 8 4.97 24.11 -5.94
CA ILE A 8 5.36 24.61 -7.26
C ILE A 8 5.74 26.07 -7.20
N ALA A 9 4.90 26.90 -6.56
CA ALA A 9 5.15 28.31 -6.38
C ALA A 9 6.44 28.59 -5.61
N ARG A 10 6.70 27.84 -4.52
CA ARG A 10 7.95 27.98 -3.74
C ARG A 10 9.17 27.52 -4.50
N ALA A 11 9.03 26.49 -5.32
CA ALA A 11 10.12 25.94 -6.13
C ALA A 11 10.47 26.81 -7.35
N GLY A 12 9.64 27.79 -7.68
CA GLY A 12 9.81 28.63 -8.87
C GLY A 12 9.68 27.84 -10.18
N ALA A 13 8.97 26.71 -10.16
CA ALA A 13 8.79 25.88 -11.34
C ALA A 13 7.74 26.51 -12.28
N ALA A 14 8.14 26.82 -13.51
CA ALA A 14 7.23 27.30 -14.55
C ALA A 14 6.50 26.11 -15.18
N LEU A 15 5.44 25.63 -14.53
CA LEU A 15 4.58 24.57 -15.05
C LEU A 15 3.33 25.16 -15.72
N PRO A 16 2.77 24.49 -16.74
CA PRO A 16 1.51 24.92 -17.34
C PRO A 16 0.39 24.91 -16.27
N GLU A 17 -0.41 25.95 -16.27
CA GLU A 17 -1.61 25.99 -15.45
C GLU A 17 -2.75 25.23 -16.14
N GLU A 18 -3.47 24.44 -15.36
CA GLU A 18 -4.66 23.69 -15.79
C GLU A 18 -5.86 24.06 -14.89
N PRO A 19 -6.51 25.19 -15.13
CA PRO A 19 -7.61 25.68 -14.29
C PRO A 19 -8.77 24.67 -14.18
N GLU A 20 -9.01 23.91 -15.26
CA GLU A 20 -10.06 22.90 -15.31
C GLU A 20 -9.84 21.72 -14.34
N ALA A 21 -8.59 21.47 -13.91
CA ALA A 21 -8.28 20.42 -12.93
C ALA A 21 -8.97 20.65 -11.57
N ARG A 22 -9.45 21.86 -11.29
CA ARG A 22 -10.19 22.20 -10.07
C ARG A 22 -11.71 22.08 -10.22
N ILE A 23 -12.19 21.86 -11.44
CA ILE A 23 -13.62 21.70 -11.70
C ILE A 23 -14.02 20.30 -11.30
N ILE A 24 -14.80 20.16 -10.23
CA ILE A 24 -15.41 18.90 -9.83
C ILE A 24 -16.72 18.81 -10.60
N PRO A 25 -16.86 17.87 -11.56
CA PRO A 25 -18.12 17.68 -12.26
C PRO A 25 -19.21 17.27 -11.26
N PRO A 26 -20.49 17.55 -11.55
CA PRO A 26 -21.59 17.05 -10.71
C PRO A 26 -21.59 15.53 -10.68
N ASP A 27 -22.08 14.98 -9.59
CA ASP A 27 -22.22 13.54 -9.45
C ASP A 27 -23.11 12.97 -10.56
N PRO A 28 -22.72 11.84 -11.16
CA PRO A 28 -23.54 11.17 -12.15
C PRO A 28 -24.85 10.64 -11.55
N PRO A 29 -25.90 10.43 -12.34
CA PRO A 29 -27.20 9.97 -11.84
C PRO A 29 -27.15 8.71 -10.99
N CYS A 30 -26.21 7.82 -11.22
CA CYS A 30 -26.02 6.60 -10.44
C CYS A 30 -25.59 6.88 -8.97
N VAL A 31 -25.12 8.08 -8.66
CA VAL A 31 -24.76 8.50 -7.31
C VAL A 31 -25.93 9.26 -6.67
N SER A 32 -26.56 10.18 -7.40
CA SER A 32 -27.65 11.02 -6.91
C SER A 32 -28.99 10.30 -6.85
N ASP A 33 -29.22 9.35 -7.75
CA ASP A 33 -30.46 8.54 -7.84
C ASP A 33 -30.11 7.07 -8.18
N PRO A 34 -29.50 6.33 -7.21
CA PRO A 34 -29.04 4.97 -7.46
C PRO A 34 -30.20 3.99 -7.60
N ILE A 35 -30.08 3.06 -8.51
CA ILE A 35 -30.97 1.89 -8.60
C ILE A 35 -30.65 0.97 -7.42
N LEU A 36 -31.51 0.94 -6.41
CA LEU A 36 -31.29 0.15 -5.18
C LEU A 36 -31.78 -1.30 -5.33
N GLU A 37 -32.77 -1.53 -6.19
CA GLU A 37 -33.35 -2.84 -6.48
C GLU A 37 -33.46 -3.03 -7.98
N LEU A 38 -33.07 -4.18 -8.49
CA LEU A 38 -33.16 -4.54 -9.90
C LEU A 38 -33.78 -5.92 -10.07
N ASP A 39 -34.91 -5.99 -10.76
CA ASP A 39 -35.45 -7.27 -11.23
C ASP A 39 -34.59 -7.80 -12.37
N LEU A 40 -33.77 -8.79 -12.09
CA LEU A 40 -32.83 -9.37 -13.04
C LEU A 40 -33.55 -10.03 -14.22
N ALA A 41 -34.69 -10.68 -13.97
CA ALA A 41 -35.45 -11.34 -15.02
C ALA A 41 -36.08 -10.33 -15.98
N ALA A 42 -36.73 -9.28 -15.44
CA ALA A 42 -37.30 -8.20 -16.25
C ALA A 42 -36.23 -7.39 -17.02
N ALA A 43 -35.03 -7.25 -16.43
CA ALA A 43 -33.88 -6.61 -17.07
C ALA A 43 -33.15 -7.52 -18.08
N GLY A 44 -33.55 -8.77 -18.23
CA GLY A 44 -32.88 -9.73 -19.14
C GLY A 44 -31.46 -10.10 -18.72
N VAL A 45 -31.12 -9.96 -17.45
CA VAL A 45 -29.77 -10.27 -16.91
C VAL A 45 -29.68 -11.77 -16.67
N ALA A 46 -28.84 -12.46 -17.42
CA ALA A 46 -28.61 -13.89 -17.30
C ALA A 46 -27.37 -14.25 -16.46
N THR A 47 -26.47 -13.29 -16.28
CA THR A 47 -25.18 -13.54 -15.58
C THR A 47 -24.78 -12.31 -14.78
N ILE A 48 -24.29 -12.52 -13.55
CA ILE A 48 -23.70 -11.48 -12.70
C ILE A 48 -22.23 -11.82 -12.50
N LEU A 49 -21.34 -10.88 -12.82
CA LEU A 49 -19.91 -10.98 -12.55
C LEU A 49 -19.53 -10.05 -11.42
N TRP A 50 -19.13 -10.61 -10.28
CA TRP A 50 -18.65 -9.85 -9.13
C TRP A 50 -17.19 -9.44 -9.34
N ALA A 51 -16.96 -8.19 -9.71
CA ALA A 51 -15.63 -7.61 -9.91
C ALA A 51 -15.25 -6.67 -8.75
N THR A 52 -15.58 -7.05 -7.52
CA THR A 52 -15.47 -6.22 -6.30
C THR A 52 -14.10 -6.30 -5.63
N GLY A 53 -13.14 -7.02 -6.22
CA GLY A 53 -11.80 -7.24 -5.66
C GLY A 53 -11.78 -8.39 -4.65
N TYR A 54 -10.75 -8.39 -3.82
CA TYR A 54 -10.48 -9.44 -2.85
C TYR A 54 -10.26 -8.84 -1.47
N ALA A 55 -10.75 -9.50 -0.44
CA ALA A 55 -10.34 -9.27 0.92
C ALA A 55 -9.09 -10.11 1.23
N ARG A 56 -8.13 -9.51 1.93
CA ARG A 56 -6.97 -10.24 2.41
C ARG A 56 -7.35 -11.00 3.67
N ASP A 57 -6.96 -12.28 3.75
CA ASP A 57 -7.10 -13.11 4.93
C ASP A 57 -5.71 -13.53 5.42
N ASP A 58 -5.26 -12.91 6.50
CA ASP A 58 -4.00 -13.21 7.18
C ASP A 58 -4.23 -14.12 8.41
N GLY A 59 -5.43 -14.66 8.61
CA GLY A 59 -5.81 -15.45 9.77
C GLY A 59 -5.00 -16.73 9.98
N TRP A 60 -4.28 -17.20 8.96
CA TRP A 60 -3.35 -18.32 9.05
C TRP A 60 -2.03 -17.97 9.76
N LEU A 61 -1.61 -16.69 9.77
CA LEU A 61 -0.35 -16.24 10.35
C LEU A 61 -0.54 -15.87 11.83
N LYS A 62 -0.15 -16.75 12.73
CA LYS A 62 -0.35 -16.63 14.18
C LYS A 62 0.88 -16.02 14.88
N VAL A 63 1.19 -14.77 14.54
CA VAL A 63 2.29 -13.97 15.13
C VAL A 63 1.78 -12.61 15.56
N ASP A 64 2.47 -11.95 16.48
CA ASP A 64 2.11 -10.60 16.95
C ASP A 64 2.57 -9.51 15.97
N ALA A 65 2.14 -9.63 14.72
CA ALA A 65 2.49 -8.70 13.64
C ALA A 65 1.28 -7.87 13.14
N PHE A 66 0.15 -7.91 13.85
CA PHE A 66 -1.08 -7.26 13.43
C PHE A 66 -1.63 -6.34 14.52
N ASP A 67 -2.35 -5.30 14.11
CA ASP A 67 -3.09 -4.44 15.03
C ASP A 67 -4.46 -5.06 15.41
N ALA A 68 -5.22 -4.33 16.22
CA ALA A 68 -6.54 -4.78 16.69
C ALA A 68 -7.57 -4.95 15.56
N GLU A 69 -7.35 -4.28 14.43
CA GLU A 69 -8.17 -4.36 13.22
C GLU A 69 -7.68 -5.42 12.22
N GLY A 70 -6.64 -6.20 12.60
CA GLY A 70 -6.05 -7.23 11.75
C GLY A 70 -5.17 -6.69 10.62
N ARG A 71 -4.70 -5.45 10.71
CA ARG A 71 -3.80 -4.86 9.73
C ARG A 71 -2.34 -5.12 10.11
N PRO A 72 -1.45 -5.45 9.17
CA PRO A 72 -0.03 -5.65 9.45
C PRO A 72 0.61 -4.41 10.08
N ARG A 73 1.31 -4.59 11.19
CA ARG A 73 2.17 -3.57 11.78
C ARG A 73 3.54 -3.64 11.11
N HIS A 74 3.88 -2.63 10.31
CA HIS A 74 5.13 -2.64 9.58
C HIS A 74 5.64 -1.24 9.24
N HIS A 75 6.94 -1.14 9.00
CA HIS A 75 7.56 -0.02 8.32
C HIS A 75 8.15 -0.50 6.99
N ARG A 76 7.56 -0.06 5.86
CA ARG A 76 7.95 -0.46 4.51
C ARG A 76 8.08 -1.98 4.30
N GLY A 77 7.23 -2.76 4.97
CA GLY A 77 7.24 -4.23 4.88
C GLY A 77 8.06 -4.94 5.96
N VAL A 78 8.89 -4.25 6.72
CA VAL A 78 9.55 -4.83 7.90
C VAL A 78 8.56 -4.82 9.04
N SER A 79 8.20 -6.00 9.53
CA SER A 79 7.23 -6.16 10.62
C SER A 79 7.79 -5.71 11.97
N SER A 80 6.87 -5.44 12.91
CA SER A 80 7.21 -5.33 14.34
C SER A 80 7.65 -6.66 14.95
N GLU A 81 7.26 -7.78 14.35
CA GLU A 81 7.67 -9.12 14.77
C GLU A 81 8.96 -9.52 14.06
N PRO A 82 10.05 -9.83 14.79
CA PRO A 82 11.34 -10.17 14.20
C PRO A 82 11.27 -11.36 13.25
N GLY A 83 11.85 -11.23 12.06
CA GLY A 83 11.87 -12.29 11.05
C GLY A 83 10.62 -12.37 10.17
N VAL A 84 9.62 -11.55 10.43
CA VAL A 84 8.41 -11.44 9.60
C VAL A 84 8.50 -10.22 8.70
N TYR A 85 8.22 -10.42 7.42
CA TYR A 85 8.26 -9.37 6.41
C TYR A 85 7.02 -9.43 5.53
N PHE A 86 6.53 -8.27 5.13
CA PHE A 86 5.41 -8.14 4.21
C PHE A 86 5.87 -7.55 2.89
N LEU A 87 5.31 -8.05 1.80
CA LEU A 87 5.57 -7.54 0.45
C LEU A 87 4.28 -7.51 -0.37
N GLY A 88 4.12 -6.43 -1.13
CA GLY A 88 2.97 -6.27 -2.01
C GLY A 88 1.73 -5.70 -1.32
N LEU A 89 1.85 -5.16 -0.13
CA LEU A 89 0.76 -4.47 0.53
C LEU A 89 0.38 -3.18 -0.21
N PRO A 90 -0.91 -2.84 -0.30
CA PRO A 90 -1.33 -1.54 -0.82
C PRO A 90 -0.65 -0.41 -0.05
N TRP A 91 -0.07 0.54 -0.79
CA TRP A 91 0.63 1.69 -0.21
C TRP A 91 1.76 1.35 0.77
N GLN A 92 2.39 0.20 0.64
CA GLN A 92 3.50 -0.21 1.52
C GLN A 92 4.60 0.85 1.61
N SER A 93 5.02 1.44 0.48
CA SER A 93 5.85 2.63 0.40
C SER A 93 5.36 3.63 -0.65
N ARG A 94 4.56 3.17 -1.60
CA ARG A 94 4.05 3.94 -2.74
C ARG A 94 2.82 3.27 -3.35
N ARG A 95 2.11 3.99 -4.24
CA ARG A 95 0.96 3.44 -4.96
C ARG A 95 1.28 2.14 -5.70
N GLY A 96 2.47 2.03 -6.26
CA GLY A 96 2.90 0.87 -7.04
C GLY A 96 3.24 -0.39 -6.22
N SER A 97 3.30 -0.30 -4.88
CA SER A 97 3.77 -1.39 -4.01
C SER A 97 3.00 -2.72 -4.20
N SER A 98 1.70 -2.66 -4.49
CA SER A 98 0.85 -3.84 -4.69
C SER A 98 0.76 -4.31 -6.15
N PHE A 99 1.48 -3.67 -7.08
CA PHE A 99 1.46 -4.02 -8.50
C PHE A 99 2.78 -4.65 -8.93
N ILE A 100 2.71 -5.58 -9.90
CA ILE A 100 3.88 -6.28 -10.45
C ILE A 100 4.94 -5.29 -10.95
N TRP A 101 4.52 -4.19 -11.58
CA TRP A 101 5.43 -3.18 -12.10
C TRP A 101 6.08 -2.30 -11.03
N GLY A 102 5.60 -2.29 -9.79
CA GLY A 102 6.07 -1.40 -8.74
C GLY A 102 6.61 -2.08 -7.47
N VAL A 103 6.28 -3.35 -7.26
CA VAL A 103 6.64 -4.12 -6.04
C VAL A 103 8.16 -4.28 -5.85
N TRP A 104 8.93 -4.24 -6.93
CA TRP A 104 10.38 -4.47 -6.89
C TRP A 104 11.15 -3.46 -6.01
N HIS A 105 10.65 -2.22 -5.87
CA HIS A 105 11.25 -1.23 -4.98
C HIS A 105 11.19 -1.66 -3.51
N ASP A 106 10.03 -2.19 -3.10
CA ASP A 106 9.84 -2.69 -1.73
C ASP A 106 10.54 -4.02 -1.55
N ALA A 107 10.56 -4.88 -2.59
CA ALA A 107 11.28 -6.15 -2.57
C ALA A 107 12.78 -5.93 -2.34
N LYS A 108 13.39 -4.94 -3.02
CA LYS A 108 14.80 -4.60 -2.79
C LYS A 108 15.03 -4.16 -1.35
N PHE A 109 14.21 -3.25 -0.84
CA PHE A 109 14.34 -2.76 0.53
C PHE A 109 14.20 -3.90 1.56
N VAL A 110 13.18 -4.76 1.41
CA VAL A 110 12.97 -5.90 2.30
C VAL A 110 14.14 -6.89 2.23
N ALA A 111 14.65 -7.18 1.04
CA ALA A 111 15.82 -8.05 0.87
C ALA A 111 17.07 -7.48 1.55
N ASP A 112 17.32 -6.18 1.42
CA ASP A 112 18.42 -5.50 2.11
C ASP A 112 18.26 -5.61 3.65
N GLN A 113 17.05 -5.43 4.19
CA GLN A 113 16.76 -5.58 5.62
C GLN A 113 16.96 -7.01 6.12
N ILE A 114 16.56 -8.01 5.34
CA ILE A 114 16.82 -9.42 5.65
C ILE A 114 18.32 -9.68 5.71
N GLY A 115 19.09 -9.14 4.76
CA GLY A 115 20.54 -9.26 4.72
C GLY A 115 21.19 -8.65 5.97
N ILE A 116 20.80 -7.44 6.36
CA ILE A 116 21.27 -6.74 7.56
C ILE A 116 20.96 -7.57 8.81
N GLN A 117 19.72 -8.04 8.95
CA GLN A 117 19.32 -8.86 10.12
C GLN A 117 20.12 -10.16 10.21
N ARG A 118 20.33 -10.86 9.09
CA ARG A 118 21.15 -12.06 9.05
C ARG A 118 22.59 -11.81 9.45
N ALA A 119 23.19 -10.72 8.96
CA ALA A 119 24.54 -10.32 9.34
C ALA A 119 24.63 -10.01 10.83
N TYR A 120 23.64 -9.30 11.37
CA TYR A 120 23.56 -8.99 12.80
C TYR A 120 23.45 -10.26 13.67
N LEU A 121 22.60 -11.19 13.30
CA LEU A 121 22.42 -12.47 14.00
C LEU A 121 23.67 -13.38 13.91
N ALA A 122 24.42 -13.26 12.83
CA ALA A 122 25.68 -14.01 12.63
C ALA A 122 26.89 -13.34 13.32
N TYR A 123 26.75 -12.08 13.75
CA TYR A 123 27.84 -11.35 14.40
C TYR A 123 28.26 -12.06 15.70
N ARG A 124 29.56 -12.29 15.83
CA ARG A 124 30.19 -12.79 17.05
C ARG A 124 31.27 -11.77 17.41
N PRO A 125 31.16 -11.04 18.53
CA PRO A 125 32.21 -10.16 18.96
C PRO A 125 33.50 -10.96 19.20
N ASP A 126 34.63 -10.42 18.80
CA ASP A 126 35.93 -11.00 19.11
C ASP A 126 36.17 -10.89 20.62
N PRO A 127 36.33 -12.00 21.35
CA PRO A 127 36.56 -11.98 22.78
C PRO A 127 37.91 -11.34 23.16
N ALA A 128 38.80 -11.09 22.21
CA ALA A 128 40.09 -10.44 22.44
C ALA A 128 40.06 -8.90 22.44
N GLY A 129 38.91 -8.27 22.13
CA GLY A 129 38.79 -6.80 22.02
C GLY A 129 38.54 -6.07 23.32
N GLU A 130 38.47 -6.73 24.48
CA GLU A 130 38.12 -6.12 25.77
C GLU A 130 39.33 -5.73 26.66
N THR A 131 40.54 -5.71 26.06
CA THR A 131 41.75 -5.26 26.74
C THR A 131 42.46 -4.16 25.94
N ALA A 132 41.97 -2.95 26.03
CA ALA A 132 42.73 -1.72 25.79
C ALA A 132 42.15 -0.58 26.64
#